data_734c8858491b799a44805311656f89c7
#
_entry.id   734c8858491b799a44805311656f89c7
#
_cell.length_a   1.000
_cell.length_b   1.000
_cell.length_c   1.000
_cell.angle_alpha   90.00
_cell.angle_beta   90.00
_cell.angle_gamma   90.00
#
_symmetry.space_group_name_H-M   'P 1'
#
loop_
_entity.id
_entity.type
_entity.pdbx_description
1 polymer ?
#
loop_
_entity_poly.entity_id
_entity_poly.type
_entity_poly.pdbx_seq_one_letter_code
_entity_poly.pdbx_strand_id
1 'polypeptide(L)'
;MKRKTLAAAVAALALAGLAGTTQAGAVPGTVSGDGGNRIGTLRVNGDAYVKEGGLSATWVKESGDVKQIALSGDRIGVLTGDGVAWVKEGGLSATWVKEATDVKQIALSGDRIGVLKDNGDAYVKEGGLSATWVKESGKVKELELSGDRIGVVTGDGVAWVKEGGLSASWIRESDNVIGIDLAGNRIGVLVGNGVAWVKEGGLSASWVREADDVIQLELSGNRIGILKDNGEAHVKEGGLSATWVHEYNQAIQIALSGDRIGVLKGDGDARVKEGGLSATWVLEADNVTELALS
;
A
#
# COMPACT_ATOMS: atom_id res chain seq x y z
N MET A 1 -4.18 -25.96 27.49
CA MET A 1 -3.24 -25.76 26.38
C MET A 1 -3.28 -24.30 25.99
N LYS A 2 -2.18 -23.62 26.10
CA LYS A 2 -2.08 -22.15 26.07
C LYS A 2 -2.10 -21.68 24.60
N ARG A 3 -3.20 -21.12 24.13
CA ARG A 3 -3.23 -20.31 22.92
C ARG A 3 -2.53 -19.00 23.27
N LYS A 4 -1.27 -18.88 22.93
CA LYS A 4 -0.53 -17.64 23.02
C LYS A 4 -0.91 -16.75 21.84
N THR A 5 -1.49 -15.66 22.14
CA THR A 5 -1.55 -14.35 21.49
C THR A 5 -0.41 -14.12 20.48
N LEU A 6 -0.55 -14.62 19.26
CA LEU A 6 0.40 -14.30 18.17
C LEU A 6 -0.02 -13.01 17.44
N ALA A 7 -1.30 -12.64 17.47
CA ALA A 7 -1.80 -11.46 16.77
C ALA A 7 -1.25 -10.13 17.32
N ALA A 8 -0.97 -10.05 18.62
CA ALA A 8 -0.35 -8.86 19.22
C ALA A 8 1.15 -8.74 18.93
N ALA A 9 1.81 -9.85 18.59
CA ALA A 9 3.23 -9.86 18.27
C ALA A 9 3.53 -9.49 16.83
N VAL A 10 2.60 -9.74 15.90
CA VAL A 10 2.78 -9.39 14.47
C VAL A 10 2.57 -7.89 14.25
N ALA A 11 1.57 -7.28 14.92
CA ALA A 11 1.39 -5.83 14.89
C ALA A 11 2.54 -5.09 15.62
N ALA A 12 3.18 -5.72 16.62
CA ALA A 12 4.32 -5.14 17.31
C ALA A 12 5.66 -5.40 16.59
N LEU A 13 5.75 -6.43 15.75
CA LEU A 13 6.93 -6.68 14.91
C LEU A 13 7.02 -5.71 13.73
N ALA A 14 5.89 -5.14 13.29
CA ALA A 14 5.87 -4.04 12.35
C ALA A 14 6.43 -2.72 12.94
N LEU A 15 6.57 -2.64 14.28
CA LEU A 15 7.08 -1.44 14.97
C LEU A 15 8.46 -1.63 15.63
N ALA A 16 9.04 -2.83 15.64
CA ALA A 16 10.31 -3.06 16.31
C ALA A 16 11.30 -3.82 15.44
N GLY A 17 12.04 -3.10 14.60
CA GLY A 17 13.39 -3.50 14.22
C GLY A 17 13.57 -4.52 13.12
N LEU A 18 12.58 -4.85 12.33
CA LEU A 18 12.76 -5.10 10.92
C LEU A 18 12.27 -3.84 10.22
N ALA A 19 13.19 -3.16 9.60
CA ALA A 19 12.87 -2.11 8.65
C ALA A 19 12.22 -2.75 7.42
N GLY A 20 11.05 -3.19 7.58
CA GLY A 20 10.14 -3.74 6.65
C GLY A 20 8.81 -3.47 7.30
N THR A 21 8.41 -2.24 7.30
CA THR A 21 7.05 -1.90 7.63
C THR A 21 6.19 -2.62 6.66
N THR A 22 5.35 -3.42 7.18
CA THR A 22 4.13 -3.69 6.51
C THR A 22 3.45 -2.36 6.26
N GLN A 23 3.82 -1.75 5.20
CA GLN A 23 2.90 -0.89 4.59
C GLN A 23 1.76 -1.76 4.11
N ALA A 24 0.58 -1.55 4.60
CA ALA A 24 -0.58 -1.75 3.77
C ALA A 24 -0.25 -0.95 2.51
N GLY A 25 0.10 -1.65 1.43
CA GLY A 25 0.67 -1.02 0.29
C GLY A 25 -0.24 0.07 -0.19
N ALA A 26 0.21 1.28 -0.16
CA ALA A 26 -0.33 2.32 -0.98
C ALA A 26 -0.13 1.89 -2.42
N VAL A 27 -0.96 1.02 -2.89
CA VAL A 27 -1.07 0.75 -4.31
C VAL A 27 -2.27 1.52 -4.80
N PRO A 28 -2.02 2.56 -5.55
CA PRO A 28 -3.06 3.42 -6.06
C PRO A 28 -4.01 2.63 -6.92
N GLY A 29 -5.28 2.87 -6.72
CA GLY A 29 -6.29 2.50 -7.68
C GLY A 29 -5.91 3.00 -9.07
N THR A 30 -6.04 2.14 -10.04
CA THR A 30 -5.78 2.42 -11.44
C THR A 30 -6.50 3.68 -11.90
N VAL A 31 -5.77 4.76 -12.04
CA VAL A 31 -6.17 5.79 -12.99
C VAL A 31 -5.61 5.34 -14.33
N SER A 32 -6.48 5.03 -15.27
CA SER A 32 -6.11 4.86 -16.67
C SER A 32 -5.58 6.18 -17.20
N GLY A 33 -4.29 6.36 -17.15
CA GLY A 33 -3.56 7.50 -17.70
C GLY A 33 -2.17 7.00 -18.04
N ASP A 34 -1.75 7.23 -19.26
CA ASP A 34 -0.47 6.84 -19.82
C ASP A 34 0.68 7.04 -18.83
N GLY A 35 1.33 5.96 -18.39
CA GLY A 35 2.63 6.07 -17.77
C GLY A 35 2.87 5.39 -16.42
N GLY A 36 2.10 4.42 -15.97
CA GLY A 36 2.28 3.86 -14.62
C GLY A 36 2.28 2.35 -14.52
N ASN A 37 2.98 1.66 -15.39
CA ASN A 37 3.14 0.22 -15.30
C ASN A 37 4.50 -0.08 -14.66
N ARG A 38 4.65 0.17 -13.36
CA ARG A 38 5.92 0.08 -12.65
C ARG A 38 5.92 -1.04 -11.61
N ILE A 39 7.09 -1.62 -11.44
CA ILE A 39 7.40 -2.51 -10.32
C ILE A 39 8.55 -1.86 -9.56
N GLY A 40 8.39 -1.69 -8.26
CA GLY A 40 9.41 -1.18 -7.35
C GLY A 40 9.82 -2.23 -6.34
N THR A 41 11.10 -2.28 -6.01
CA THR A 41 11.63 -3.13 -4.95
C THR A 41 12.55 -2.32 -4.06
N LEU A 42 12.42 -2.53 -2.75
CA LEU A 42 13.40 -2.10 -1.76
C LEU A 42 14.21 -3.32 -1.33
N ARG A 43 15.52 -3.23 -1.41
CA ARG A 43 16.42 -4.32 -1.04
C ARG A 43 16.91 -4.20 0.40
N VAL A 44 17.38 -5.30 0.95
CA VAL A 44 17.92 -5.40 2.33
C VAL A 44 19.05 -4.39 2.63
N ASN A 45 19.76 -3.91 1.61
CA ASN A 45 20.82 -2.91 1.75
C ASN A 45 20.31 -1.45 1.70
N GLY A 46 18.99 -1.24 1.63
CA GLY A 46 18.35 0.07 1.52
C GLY A 46 18.33 0.65 0.09
N ASP A 47 18.72 -0.11 -0.92
CA ASP A 47 18.63 0.34 -2.31
C ASP A 47 17.22 0.13 -2.87
N ALA A 48 16.63 1.20 -3.39
CA ALA A 48 15.37 1.17 -4.12
C ALA A 48 15.62 1.05 -5.63
N TYR A 49 14.93 0.12 -6.26
CA TYR A 49 14.95 -0.08 -7.70
C TYR A 49 13.54 -0.01 -8.26
N VAL A 50 13.41 0.55 -9.45
CA VAL A 50 12.14 0.59 -10.20
C VAL A 50 12.40 0.15 -11.63
N LYS A 51 11.46 -0.55 -12.20
CA LYS A 51 11.37 -0.78 -13.64
C LYS A 51 10.01 -0.32 -14.15
N GLU A 52 9.96 0.09 -15.39
CA GLU A 52 8.77 0.58 -16.06
C GLU A 52 8.50 -0.28 -17.31
N GLY A 53 7.28 -0.74 -17.45
CA GLY A 53 6.86 -1.66 -18.53
C GLY A 53 6.60 -3.07 -18.05
N GLY A 54 6.71 -4.06 -18.93
CA GLY A 54 6.43 -5.47 -18.66
C GLY A 54 7.45 -6.15 -17.73
N LEU A 55 7.18 -7.39 -17.35
CA LEU A 55 8.01 -8.17 -16.43
C LEU A 55 9.46 -8.37 -16.89
N SER A 56 9.75 -8.20 -18.19
CA SER A 56 11.11 -8.26 -18.75
C SER A 56 11.85 -6.92 -18.80
N ALA A 57 11.25 -5.83 -18.31
CA ALA A 57 11.86 -4.50 -18.33
C ALA A 57 13.12 -4.44 -17.45
N THR A 58 14.02 -3.52 -17.76
CA THR A 58 15.28 -3.36 -17.05
C THR A 58 15.10 -2.56 -15.76
N TRP A 59 15.69 -3.04 -14.69
CA TRP A 59 15.73 -2.36 -13.41
C TRP A 59 16.63 -1.12 -13.42
N VAL A 60 16.16 -0.04 -12.85
CA VAL A 60 16.92 1.20 -12.62
C VAL A 60 17.03 1.42 -11.11
N LYS A 61 18.26 1.66 -10.62
CA LYS A 61 18.45 2.06 -9.23
C LYS A 61 17.99 3.51 -9.07
N GLU A 62 17.06 3.73 -8.18
CA GLU A 62 16.42 5.01 -7.94
C GLU A 62 17.05 5.80 -6.80
N SER A 63 17.36 5.13 -5.71
CA SER A 63 17.92 5.75 -4.51
C SER A 63 18.62 4.72 -3.63
N GLY A 64 19.42 5.18 -2.68
CA GLY A 64 19.96 4.39 -1.57
C GLY A 64 19.46 4.92 -0.24
N ASP A 65 19.69 4.17 0.84
CA ASP A 65 19.25 4.50 2.20
C ASP A 65 17.72 4.73 2.31
N VAL A 66 16.96 3.93 1.56
CA VAL A 66 15.50 3.99 1.50
C VAL A 66 14.90 3.02 2.51
N LYS A 67 13.83 3.43 3.20
CA LYS A 67 13.04 2.60 4.10
C LYS A 67 11.61 2.36 3.63
N GLN A 68 11.15 3.08 2.60
CA GLN A 68 9.84 2.88 1.96
C GLN A 68 9.88 3.36 0.52
N ILE A 69 9.22 2.62 -0.39
CA ILE A 69 8.98 3.02 -1.77
C ILE A 69 7.46 3.09 -2.03
N ALA A 70 7.01 4.12 -2.74
CA ALA A 70 5.63 4.30 -3.16
C ALA A 70 5.59 4.61 -4.66
N LEU A 71 4.64 4.01 -5.36
CA LEU A 71 4.46 4.16 -6.79
C LEU A 71 3.02 4.56 -7.12
N SER A 72 2.83 5.48 -8.06
CA SER A 72 1.51 5.83 -8.57
C SER A 72 1.60 6.52 -9.92
N GLY A 73 1.05 5.90 -10.94
CA GLY A 73 1.11 6.47 -12.29
C GLY A 73 2.56 6.76 -12.69
N ASP A 74 2.84 8.00 -13.02
CA ASP A 74 4.18 8.47 -13.38
C ASP A 74 5.00 8.99 -12.19
N ARG A 75 4.51 8.82 -10.94
CA ARG A 75 5.21 9.24 -9.74
C ARG A 75 5.93 8.09 -9.05
N ILE A 76 7.12 8.39 -8.57
CA ILE A 76 7.90 7.53 -7.68
C ILE A 76 8.18 8.34 -6.42
N GLY A 77 7.83 7.78 -5.27
CA GLY A 77 8.16 8.31 -3.96
C GLY A 77 9.11 7.41 -3.21
N VAL A 78 10.06 7.99 -2.52
CA VAL A 78 10.92 7.26 -1.58
C VAL A 78 10.96 8.00 -0.25
N LEU A 79 11.01 7.23 0.81
CA LEU A 79 11.26 7.72 2.16
C LEU A 79 12.62 7.19 2.60
N THR A 80 13.55 8.10 2.85
CA THR A 80 14.91 7.75 3.26
C THR A 80 14.99 7.41 4.75
N GLY A 81 16.07 6.73 5.16
CA GLY A 81 16.28 6.29 6.54
C GLY A 81 16.28 7.44 7.55
N ASP A 82 16.72 8.63 7.15
CA ASP A 82 16.69 9.87 7.95
C ASP A 82 15.31 10.56 8.01
N GLY A 83 14.26 9.95 7.43
CA GLY A 83 12.89 10.48 7.50
C GLY A 83 12.59 11.59 6.49
N VAL A 84 13.32 11.66 5.38
CA VAL A 84 13.04 12.61 4.31
C VAL A 84 12.25 11.94 3.20
N ALA A 85 11.10 12.51 2.84
CA ALA A 85 10.30 12.10 1.70
C ALA A 85 10.74 12.85 0.44
N TRP A 86 10.98 12.11 -0.62
CA TRP A 86 11.31 12.60 -1.95
C TRP A 86 10.32 12.03 -2.96
N VAL A 87 9.92 12.84 -3.91
CA VAL A 87 9.07 12.43 -5.03
C VAL A 87 9.64 12.92 -6.34
N LYS A 88 9.53 12.14 -7.38
CA LYS A 88 9.72 12.56 -8.75
C LYS A 88 8.50 12.21 -9.60
N GLU A 89 8.28 12.97 -10.65
CA GLU A 89 7.17 12.83 -11.58
C GLU A 89 7.71 12.74 -12.99
N GLY A 90 7.24 11.77 -13.76
CA GLY A 90 7.72 11.46 -15.11
C GLY A 90 8.52 10.16 -15.17
N GLY A 91 9.37 10.01 -16.17
CA GLY A 91 10.16 8.80 -16.40
C GLY A 91 11.21 8.52 -15.32
N LEU A 92 11.84 7.35 -15.37
CA LEU A 92 12.83 6.90 -14.38
C LEU A 92 14.04 7.84 -14.24
N SER A 93 14.31 8.71 -15.23
CA SER A 93 15.38 9.71 -15.21
C SER A 93 14.94 11.08 -14.67
N ALA A 94 13.67 11.24 -14.23
CA ALA A 94 13.16 12.51 -13.72
C ALA A 94 13.91 12.96 -12.45
N THR A 95 13.92 14.26 -12.20
CA THR A 95 14.61 14.86 -11.06
C THR A 95 13.80 14.69 -9.78
N TRP A 96 14.46 14.30 -8.71
CA TRP A 96 13.87 14.21 -7.38
C TRP A 96 13.59 15.59 -6.77
N VAL A 97 12.43 15.72 -6.17
CA VAL A 97 12.01 16.89 -5.39
C VAL A 97 11.85 16.48 -3.93
N LYS A 98 12.49 17.23 -3.04
CA LYS A 98 12.32 17.04 -1.59
C LYS A 98 10.94 17.53 -1.18
N GLU A 99 10.16 16.66 -0.60
CA GLU A 99 8.77 16.94 -0.23
C GLU A 99 8.59 17.31 1.24
N ALA A 100 9.21 16.55 2.12
CA ALA A 100 9.03 16.77 3.56
C ALA A 100 10.16 16.10 4.37
N THR A 101 10.33 16.52 5.63
CA THR A 101 11.20 15.91 6.64
C THR A 101 10.36 15.37 7.79
N ASP A 102 10.96 14.61 8.69
CA ASP A 102 10.30 14.02 9.86
C ASP A 102 9.09 13.17 9.46
N VAL A 103 9.26 12.38 8.38
CA VAL A 103 8.22 11.55 7.76
C VAL A 103 8.44 10.09 8.15
N LYS A 104 7.36 9.41 8.53
CA LYS A 104 7.36 7.96 8.79
C LYS A 104 6.61 7.14 7.74
N GLN A 105 5.78 7.79 6.89
CA GLN A 105 5.08 7.14 5.77
C GLN A 105 4.87 8.13 4.63
N ILE A 106 5.03 7.66 3.40
CA ILE A 106 4.65 8.36 2.16
C ILE A 106 3.57 7.56 1.44
N ALA A 107 2.57 8.24 0.90
CA ALA A 107 1.50 7.67 0.08
C ALA A 107 1.35 8.48 -1.21
N LEU A 108 1.10 7.80 -2.32
CA LEU A 108 0.89 8.41 -3.63
C LEU A 108 -0.39 7.88 -4.27
N SER A 109 -1.17 8.76 -4.90
CA SER A 109 -2.29 8.36 -5.74
C SER A 109 -2.62 9.43 -6.76
N GLY A 110 -2.42 9.12 -8.04
CA GLY A 110 -2.64 10.08 -9.12
C GLY A 110 -1.85 11.37 -8.89
N ASP A 111 -2.56 12.47 -8.79
CA ASP A 111 -1.99 13.80 -8.53
C ASP A 111 -1.86 14.14 -7.03
N ARG A 112 -2.17 13.21 -6.13
CA ARG A 112 -2.01 13.39 -4.68
C ARG A 112 -0.72 12.80 -4.14
N ILE A 113 -0.13 13.55 -3.22
CA ILE A 113 1.01 13.12 -2.41
C ILE A 113 0.60 13.28 -0.95
N GLY A 114 0.73 12.21 -0.18
CA GLY A 114 0.48 12.19 1.25
C GLY A 114 1.75 11.91 2.05
N VAL A 115 1.90 12.57 3.18
CA VAL A 115 2.95 12.25 4.14
C VAL A 115 2.36 12.15 5.54
N LEU A 116 2.78 11.15 6.27
CA LEU A 116 2.49 11.00 7.68
C LEU A 116 3.78 11.31 8.45
N LYS A 117 3.70 12.33 9.29
CA LYS A 117 4.82 12.78 10.12
C LYS A 117 5.04 11.88 11.33
N ASP A 118 6.25 11.91 11.89
CA ASP A 118 6.61 11.19 13.12
C ASP A 118 5.70 11.54 14.31
N ASN A 119 5.24 12.80 14.37
CA ASN A 119 4.32 13.27 15.42
C ASN A 119 2.86 12.82 15.23
N GLY A 120 2.57 12.08 14.15
CA GLY A 120 1.23 11.60 13.83
C GLY A 120 0.37 12.59 13.04
N ASP A 121 0.90 13.70 12.57
CA ASP A 121 0.20 14.60 11.67
C ASP A 121 0.24 14.09 10.23
N ALA A 122 -0.92 13.96 9.61
CA ALA A 122 -1.08 13.62 8.21
C ALA A 122 -1.28 14.88 7.36
N TYR A 123 -0.53 15.00 6.28
CA TYR A 123 -0.65 16.06 5.30
C TYR A 123 -0.84 15.47 3.91
N VAL A 124 -1.66 16.12 3.11
CA VAL A 124 -1.87 15.77 1.70
C VAL A 124 -1.76 17.05 0.86
N LYS A 125 -1.21 16.94 -0.32
CA LYS A 125 -1.30 17.94 -1.38
C LYS A 125 -1.84 17.32 -2.64
N GLU A 126 -2.50 18.12 -3.46
CA GLU A 126 -3.13 17.72 -4.71
C GLU A 126 -2.64 18.62 -5.83
N GLY A 127 -2.20 18.03 -6.94
CA GLY A 127 -1.58 18.70 -8.07
C GLY A 127 -0.10 18.37 -8.22
N GLY A 128 0.66 19.27 -8.85
CA GLY A 128 2.10 19.08 -9.11
C GLY A 128 2.96 19.11 -7.85
N LEU A 129 4.24 18.79 -8.00
CA LEU A 129 5.21 18.71 -6.89
C LEU A 129 5.36 20.03 -6.11
N SER A 130 4.97 21.17 -6.69
CA SER A 130 4.98 22.48 -6.02
C SER A 130 3.67 22.85 -5.31
N ALA A 131 2.67 21.97 -5.30
CA ALA A 131 1.37 22.23 -4.66
C ALA A 131 1.51 22.42 -3.14
N THR A 132 0.56 23.16 -2.56
CA THR A 132 0.56 23.49 -1.13
C THR A 132 0.05 22.29 -0.29
N TRP A 133 0.76 22.01 0.77
CA TRP A 133 0.37 21.00 1.76
C TRP A 133 -0.85 21.45 2.59
N VAL A 134 -1.80 20.55 2.76
CA VAL A 134 -2.95 20.70 3.65
C VAL A 134 -2.83 19.67 4.78
N LYS A 135 -2.94 20.14 6.03
CA LYS A 135 -3.02 19.22 7.18
C LYS A 135 -4.40 18.58 7.19
N GLU A 136 -4.42 17.27 7.08
CA GLU A 136 -5.64 16.49 7.00
C GLU A 136 -6.14 16.00 8.35
N SER A 137 -5.24 15.51 9.19
CA SER A 137 -5.57 14.94 10.48
C SER A 137 -4.36 14.93 11.42
N GLY A 138 -4.61 14.68 12.70
CA GLY A 138 -3.57 14.44 13.71
C GLY A 138 -3.79 13.12 14.44
N LYS A 139 -2.78 12.65 15.16
CA LYS A 139 -2.78 11.36 15.86
C LYS A 139 -3.01 10.15 14.92
N VAL A 140 -2.57 10.27 13.68
CA VAL A 140 -2.70 9.26 12.65
C VAL A 140 -1.57 8.24 12.80
N LYS A 141 -1.89 6.95 12.63
CA LYS A 141 -0.91 5.87 12.53
C LYS A 141 -0.72 5.34 11.13
N GLU A 142 -1.72 5.55 10.24
CA GLU A 142 -1.72 5.11 8.85
C GLU A 142 -2.46 6.10 7.95
N LEU A 143 -1.94 6.36 6.77
CA LEU A 143 -2.50 7.24 5.75
C LEU A 143 -2.56 6.51 4.41
N GLU A 144 -3.77 6.47 3.80
CA GLU A 144 -3.99 5.89 2.49
C GLU A 144 -4.62 6.88 1.52
N LEU A 145 -4.25 6.75 0.26
CA LEU A 145 -4.76 7.57 -0.84
C LEU A 145 -5.24 6.68 -1.99
N SER A 146 -6.40 6.99 -2.55
CA SER A 146 -6.86 6.36 -3.79
C SER A 146 -7.80 7.30 -4.56
N GLY A 147 -7.34 7.77 -5.71
CA GLY A 147 -8.12 8.72 -6.50
C GLY A 147 -8.49 9.96 -5.69
N ASP A 148 -9.79 10.20 -5.55
CA ASP A 148 -10.32 11.32 -4.75
C ASP A 148 -10.57 10.97 -3.27
N ARG A 149 -10.19 9.77 -2.82
CA ARG A 149 -10.33 9.35 -1.41
C ARG A 149 -9.04 9.52 -0.63
N ILE A 150 -9.21 9.91 0.61
CA ILE A 150 -8.17 9.93 1.64
C ILE A 150 -8.68 9.11 2.82
N GLY A 151 -7.92 8.11 3.23
CA GLY A 151 -8.19 7.29 4.40
C GLY A 151 -7.13 7.50 5.48
N VAL A 152 -7.55 7.51 6.72
CA VAL A 152 -6.63 7.49 7.86
C VAL A 152 -7.10 6.50 8.91
N VAL A 153 -6.14 5.88 9.57
CA VAL A 153 -6.39 5.18 10.83
C VAL A 153 -5.72 5.98 11.94
N THR A 154 -6.51 6.36 12.94
CA THR A 154 -6.00 7.10 14.09
C THR A 154 -5.33 6.20 15.13
N GLY A 155 -4.55 6.76 16.04
CA GLY A 155 -3.80 6.01 17.05
C GLY A 155 -4.67 5.17 17.99
N ASP A 156 -5.95 5.55 18.16
CA ASP A 156 -6.98 4.81 18.91
C ASP A 156 -7.68 3.72 18.07
N GLY A 157 -7.25 3.52 16.82
CA GLY A 157 -7.77 2.45 15.97
C GLY A 157 -9.08 2.78 15.27
N VAL A 158 -9.40 4.04 15.05
CA VAL A 158 -10.59 4.45 14.29
C VAL A 158 -10.19 4.76 12.85
N ALA A 159 -10.87 4.13 11.90
CA ALA A 159 -10.75 4.44 10.48
C ALA A 159 -11.70 5.58 10.09
N TRP A 160 -11.18 6.53 9.35
CA TRP A 160 -11.91 7.65 8.76
C TRP A 160 -11.59 7.75 7.29
N VAL A 161 -12.58 8.01 6.47
CA VAL A 161 -12.40 8.24 5.02
C VAL A 161 -13.14 9.51 4.63
N LYS A 162 -12.57 10.26 3.71
CA LYS A 162 -13.26 11.32 2.99
C LYS A 162 -13.11 11.11 1.49
N GLU A 163 -14.07 11.61 0.73
CA GLU A 163 -14.16 11.51 -0.73
C GLU A 163 -14.36 12.89 -1.32
N GLY A 164 -13.59 13.23 -2.35
CA GLY A 164 -13.58 14.54 -2.98
C GLY A 164 -12.32 15.34 -2.68
N GLY A 165 -12.41 16.67 -2.77
CA GLY A 165 -11.28 17.56 -2.55
C GLY A 165 -10.76 17.58 -1.10
N LEU A 166 -9.59 18.21 -0.88
CA LEU A 166 -8.93 18.26 0.43
C LEU A 166 -9.78 18.91 1.54
N SER A 167 -10.83 19.66 1.18
CA SER A 167 -11.78 20.26 2.13
C SER A 167 -13.01 19.39 2.43
N ALA A 168 -13.12 18.19 1.85
CA ALA A 168 -14.25 17.30 2.07
C ALA A 168 -14.36 16.86 3.54
N SER A 169 -15.57 16.52 3.98
CA SER A 169 -15.83 16.08 5.35
C SER A 169 -15.43 14.64 5.57
N TRP A 170 -14.84 14.37 6.72
CA TRP A 170 -14.50 13.03 7.15
C TRP A 170 -15.74 12.22 7.58
N ILE A 171 -15.80 10.98 7.15
CA ILE A 171 -16.79 9.98 7.58
C ILE A 171 -16.08 8.90 8.39
N ARG A 172 -16.65 8.62 9.57
CA ARG A 172 -16.16 7.51 10.41
C ARG A 172 -16.60 6.18 9.83
N GLU A 173 -15.64 5.30 9.60
CA GLU A 173 -15.86 4.05 8.89
C GLU A 173 -15.93 2.82 9.80
N SER A 174 -14.98 2.68 10.70
CA SER A 174 -14.89 1.50 11.58
C SER A 174 -14.03 1.76 12.81
N ASP A 175 -14.17 0.88 13.80
CA ASP A 175 -13.36 0.85 15.02
C ASP A 175 -12.47 -0.38 15.08
N ASN A 176 -11.51 -0.34 16.00
CA ASN A 176 -10.55 -1.42 16.24
C ASN A 176 -9.77 -1.80 14.96
N VAL A 177 -9.56 -0.82 14.10
CA VAL A 177 -8.87 -0.97 12.82
C VAL A 177 -7.36 -0.96 13.03
N ILE A 178 -6.67 -1.91 12.39
CA ILE A 178 -5.21 -2.02 12.37
C ILE A 178 -4.61 -1.73 11.00
N GLY A 179 -5.41 -1.74 9.94
CA GLY A 179 -5.01 -1.39 8.58
C GLY A 179 -6.21 -0.93 7.76
N ILE A 180 -5.99 -0.03 6.83
CA ILE A 180 -6.97 0.46 5.85
C ILE A 180 -6.36 0.39 4.46
N ASP A 181 -7.16 0.03 3.46
CA ASP A 181 -6.78 0.13 2.06
C ASP A 181 -7.93 0.67 1.21
N LEU A 182 -7.57 1.40 0.17
CA LEU A 182 -8.50 2.10 -0.71
C LEU A 182 -8.21 1.77 -2.16
N ALA A 183 -9.24 1.47 -2.95
CA ALA A 183 -9.10 1.34 -4.39
C ALA A 183 -10.39 1.72 -5.14
N GLY A 184 -10.33 2.77 -5.92
CA GLY A 184 -11.49 3.23 -6.67
C GLY A 184 -12.71 3.44 -5.77
N ASN A 185 -13.77 2.65 -5.97
CA ASN A 185 -14.99 2.72 -5.17
C ASN A 185 -14.99 1.78 -3.95
N ARG A 186 -13.86 1.12 -3.63
CA ARG A 186 -13.74 0.17 -2.51
C ARG A 186 -13.02 0.80 -1.33
N ILE A 187 -13.46 0.41 -0.16
CA ILE A 187 -12.79 0.68 1.12
C ILE A 187 -12.63 -0.67 1.83
N GLY A 188 -11.41 -0.99 2.21
CA GLY A 188 -11.09 -2.17 2.99
C GLY A 188 -10.55 -1.79 4.35
N VAL A 189 -10.94 -2.53 5.39
CA VAL A 189 -10.36 -2.42 6.73
C VAL A 189 -9.99 -3.79 7.27
N LEU A 190 -8.83 -3.84 7.89
CA LEU A 190 -8.38 -4.97 8.68
C LEU A 190 -8.55 -4.61 10.16
N VAL A 191 -9.35 -5.40 10.89
CA VAL A 191 -9.58 -5.13 12.31
C VAL A 191 -8.68 -6.00 13.20
N GLY A 192 -8.48 -5.56 14.44
CA GLY A 192 -7.47 -6.09 15.35
C GLY A 192 -7.59 -7.59 15.70
N ASN A 193 -8.70 -8.23 15.36
CA ASN A 193 -8.89 -9.67 15.50
C ASN A 193 -8.57 -10.48 14.24
N GLY A 194 -7.96 -9.85 13.22
CA GLY A 194 -7.58 -10.50 11.98
C GLY A 194 -8.71 -10.68 10.96
N VAL A 195 -9.84 -9.98 11.12
CA VAL A 195 -10.94 -10.04 10.15
C VAL A 195 -10.80 -8.90 9.15
N ALA A 196 -10.84 -9.24 7.87
CA ALA A 196 -10.90 -8.29 6.77
C ALA A 196 -12.35 -8.00 6.38
N TRP A 197 -12.68 -6.73 6.22
CA TRP A 197 -13.96 -6.24 5.73
C TRP A 197 -13.75 -5.32 4.55
N VAL A 198 -14.61 -5.44 3.55
CA VAL A 198 -14.59 -4.57 2.38
C VAL A 198 -16.00 -4.07 2.10
N LYS A 199 -16.11 -2.83 1.67
CA LYS A 199 -17.34 -2.30 1.08
C LYS A 199 -17.05 -1.73 -0.30
N GLU A 200 -18.05 -1.75 -1.16
CA GLU A 200 -17.98 -1.26 -2.53
C GLU A 200 -19.12 -0.26 -2.76
N GLY A 201 -18.78 0.91 -3.28
CA GLY A 201 -19.70 2.03 -3.51
C GLY A 201 -19.28 3.27 -2.72
N GLY A 202 -20.25 4.11 -2.40
CA GLY A 202 -20.01 5.34 -1.62
C GLY A 202 -19.72 5.06 -0.14
N LEU A 203 -19.38 6.10 0.60
CA LEU A 203 -19.03 6.03 2.03
C LEU A 203 -20.14 5.44 2.91
N SER A 204 -21.41 5.42 2.45
CA SER A 204 -22.56 4.82 3.15
C SER A 204 -22.82 3.35 2.77
N ALA A 205 -22.01 2.74 1.91
CA ALA A 205 -22.20 1.34 1.51
C ALA A 205 -22.05 0.39 2.68
N SER A 206 -22.69 -0.79 2.58
CA SER A 206 -22.63 -1.82 3.62
C SER A 206 -21.34 -2.60 3.56
N TRP A 207 -20.78 -2.93 4.72
CA TRP A 207 -19.61 -3.77 4.87
C TRP A 207 -19.93 -5.24 4.59
N VAL A 208 -19.04 -5.89 3.88
CA VAL A 208 -19.03 -7.34 3.65
C VAL A 208 -17.80 -7.93 4.32
N ARG A 209 -18.01 -8.99 5.11
CA ARG A 209 -16.93 -9.74 5.73
C ARG A 209 -16.26 -10.61 4.69
N GLU A 210 -14.96 -10.43 4.51
CA GLU A 210 -14.20 -11.06 3.45
C GLU A 210 -13.46 -12.32 3.90
N ALA A 211 -12.74 -12.25 5.00
CA ALA A 211 -11.93 -13.36 5.49
C ALA A 211 -11.52 -13.19 6.96
N ASP A 212 -11.05 -14.29 7.55
CA ASP A 212 -10.44 -14.38 8.88
C ASP A 212 -8.95 -14.70 8.77
N ASP A 213 -8.25 -14.52 9.89
CA ASP A 213 -6.84 -14.83 10.05
C ASP A 213 -5.98 -14.02 9.04
N VAL A 214 -6.44 -12.81 8.70
CA VAL A 214 -5.80 -11.90 7.75
C VAL A 214 -4.80 -11.01 8.48
N ILE A 215 -3.60 -10.87 7.91
CA ILE A 215 -2.55 -9.95 8.39
C ILE A 215 -2.28 -8.81 7.42
N GLN A 216 -2.71 -8.92 6.16
CA GLN A 216 -2.64 -7.85 5.16
C GLN A 216 -3.85 -7.93 4.23
N LEU A 217 -4.44 -6.78 3.91
CA LEU A 217 -5.51 -6.61 2.94
C LEU A 217 -5.03 -5.63 1.87
N GLU A 218 -5.24 -5.97 0.60
CA GLU A 218 -4.88 -5.16 -0.56
C GLU A 218 -6.05 -5.06 -1.52
N LEU A 219 -6.29 -3.86 -2.01
CA LEU A 219 -7.32 -3.56 -3.01
C LEU A 219 -6.67 -2.97 -4.26
N SER A 220 -7.12 -3.40 -5.43
CA SER A 220 -6.73 -2.75 -6.69
C SER A 220 -7.77 -3.00 -7.77
N GLY A 221 -8.37 -1.93 -8.28
CA GLY A 221 -9.40 -2.06 -9.31
C GLY A 221 -10.54 -2.98 -8.86
N ASN A 222 -10.71 -4.10 -9.58
CA ASN A 222 -11.69 -5.13 -9.27
C ASN A 222 -11.13 -6.30 -8.45
N ARG A 223 -9.89 -6.20 -7.95
CA ARG A 223 -9.23 -7.25 -7.16
C ARG A 223 -9.25 -6.94 -5.68
N ILE A 224 -9.34 -7.98 -4.89
CA ILE A 224 -9.14 -8.00 -3.45
C ILE A 224 -8.10 -9.06 -3.16
N GLY A 225 -7.02 -8.69 -2.50
CA GLY A 225 -5.97 -9.61 -2.04
C GLY A 225 -5.92 -9.66 -0.53
N ILE A 226 -5.66 -10.83 0.01
CA ILE A 226 -5.40 -11.04 1.42
C ILE A 226 -4.15 -11.89 1.61
N LEU A 227 -3.40 -11.57 2.63
CA LEU A 227 -2.36 -12.42 3.17
C LEU A 227 -2.81 -12.92 4.54
N LYS A 228 -2.80 -14.22 4.72
CA LYS A 228 -3.15 -14.85 6.00
C LYS A 228 -1.94 -15.01 6.91
N ASP A 229 -2.19 -15.19 8.20
CA ASP A 229 -1.17 -15.37 9.23
C ASP A 229 -0.32 -16.66 9.05
N ASN A 230 -0.82 -17.62 8.26
CA ASN A 230 -0.10 -18.84 7.88
C ASN A 230 0.80 -18.65 6.64
N GLY A 231 0.85 -17.43 6.05
CA GLY A 231 1.61 -17.09 4.86
C GLY A 231 0.93 -17.46 3.54
N GLU A 232 -0.34 -17.81 3.54
CA GLU A 232 -1.10 -18.01 2.29
C GLU A 232 -1.60 -16.67 1.75
N ALA A 233 -1.27 -16.37 0.51
CA ALA A 233 -1.81 -15.26 -0.25
C ALA A 233 -2.99 -15.72 -1.11
N HIS A 234 -4.11 -15.04 -1.03
CA HIS A 234 -5.31 -15.29 -1.82
C HIS A 234 -5.76 -14.02 -2.51
N VAL A 235 -6.25 -14.15 -3.73
CA VAL A 235 -6.82 -13.04 -4.50
C VAL A 235 -8.16 -13.46 -5.08
N LYS A 236 -9.09 -12.53 -5.12
CA LYS A 236 -10.32 -12.67 -5.91
C LYS A 236 -10.44 -11.49 -6.86
N GLU A 237 -11.07 -11.74 -7.99
CA GLU A 237 -11.32 -10.75 -9.04
C GLU A 237 -12.83 -10.67 -9.32
N GLY A 238 -13.37 -9.46 -9.33
CA GLY A 238 -14.79 -9.20 -9.52
C GLY A 238 -15.44 -8.55 -8.29
N GLY A 239 -16.73 -8.76 -8.10
CA GLY A 239 -17.49 -8.22 -6.97
C GLY A 239 -17.15 -8.88 -5.63
N LEU A 240 -17.70 -8.34 -4.54
CA LEU A 240 -17.44 -8.84 -3.17
C LEU A 240 -17.86 -10.32 -2.96
N SER A 241 -18.72 -10.87 -3.81
CA SER A 241 -19.13 -12.28 -3.77
C SER A 241 -18.25 -13.21 -4.64
N ALA A 242 -17.21 -12.69 -5.29
CA ALA A 242 -16.32 -13.50 -6.13
C ALA A 242 -15.58 -14.57 -5.30
N THR A 243 -15.20 -15.66 -5.96
CA THR A 243 -14.50 -16.79 -5.32
C THR A 243 -13.03 -16.45 -5.13
N TRP A 244 -12.52 -16.77 -3.95
CA TRP A 244 -11.10 -16.68 -3.63
C TRP A 244 -10.29 -17.72 -4.40
N VAL A 245 -9.16 -17.29 -4.96
CA VAL A 245 -8.15 -18.15 -5.57
C VAL A 245 -6.91 -18.12 -4.69
N HIS A 246 -6.39 -19.29 -4.33
CA HIS A 246 -5.11 -19.40 -3.64
C HIS A 246 -4.00 -19.08 -4.65
N GLU A 247 -3.17 -18.10 -4.31
CA GLU A 247 -2.15 -17.58 -5.20
C GLU A 247 -0.74 -18.02 -4.84
N TYR A 248 -0.41 -18.02 -3.57
CA TYR A 248 0.95 -18.32 -3.13
C TYR A 248 1.02 -18.79 -1.68
N ASN A 249 2.07 -19.57 -1.37
CA ASN A 249 2.41 -19.99 0.00
C ASN A 249 3.69 -19.30 0.48
N GLN A 250 3.88 -19.18 1.79
CA GLN A 250 5.06 -18.60 2.41
C GLN A 250 5.31 -17.14 2.00
N ALA A 251 4.24 -16.42 1.66
CA ALA A 251 4.30 -14.99 1.43
C ALA A 251 4.35 -14.24 2.77
N ILE A 252 5.07 -13.12 2.78
CA ILE A 252 5.13 -12.15 3.88
C ILE A 252 4.56 -10.79 3.48
N GLN A 253 4.34 -10.58 2.18
CA GLN A 253 3.67 -9.41 1.62
C GLN A 253 2.92 -9.82 0.36
N ILE A 254 1.75 -9.21 0.14
CA ILE A 254 1.04 -9.21 -1.13
C ILE A 254 0.94 -7.77 -1.64
N ALA A 255 1.00 -7.58 -2.95
CA ALA A 255 0.82 -6.28 -3.61
C ALA A 255 -0.05 -6.47 -4.85
N LEU A 256 -0.95 -5.53 -5.08
CA LEU A 256 -1.85 -5.54 -6.25
C LEU A 256 -1.75 -4.22 -7.01
N SER A 257 -1.74 -4.27 -8.34
CA SER A 257 -1.96 -3.10 -9.18
C SER A 257 -2.43 -3.50 -10.57
N GLY A 258 -3.58 -2.96 -10.96
CA GLY A 258 -4.15 -3.27 -12.26
C GLY A 258 -4.32 -4.77 -12.47
N ASP A 259 -3.64 -5.31 -13.46
CA ASP A 259 -3.61 -6.73 -13.77
C ASP A 259 -2.42 -7.48 -13.15
N ARG A 260 -1.63 -6.82 -12.28
CA ARG A 260 -0.49 -7.42 -11.59
C ARG A 260 -0.85 -7.90 -10.20
N ILE A 261 -0.26 -9.02 -9.84
CA ILE A 261 -0.24 -9.56 -8.49
C ILE A 261 1.22 -9.81 -8.13
N GLY A 262 1.66 -9.26 -7.01
CA GLY A 262 2.99 -9.45 -6.47
C GLY A 262 2.96 -10.14 -5.12
N VAL A 263 3.95 -10.95 -4.85
CA VAL A 263 4.20 -11.52 -3.52
C VAL A 263 5.68 -11.39 -3.17
N LEU A 264 5.95 -11.09 -1.93
CA LEU A 264 7.27 -11.16 -1.34
C LEU A 264 7.30 -12.35 -0.39
N LYS A 265 8.33 -13.18 -0.51
CA LYS A 265 8.56 -14.33 0.36
C LYS A 265 9.49 -13.99 1.52
N GLY A 266 9.44 -14.80 2.56
CA GLY A 266 10.30 -14.64 3.73
C GLY A 266 11.80 -14.82 3.47
N ASP A 267 12.18 -15.42 2.34
CA ASP A 267 13.57 -15.54 1.87
C ASP A 267 14.06 -14.34 1.05
N GLY A 268 13.19 -13.35 0.83
CA GLY A 268 13.49 -12.13 0.08
C GLY A 268 13.23 -12.24 -1.43
N ASP A 269 12.64 -13.34 -1.92
CA ASP A 269 12.21 -13.46 -3.31
C ASP A 269 10.95 -12.62 -3.54
N ALA A 270 11.02 -11.65 -4.43
CA ALA A 270 9.87 -10.93 -4.96
C ALA A 270 9.42 -11.55 -6.28
N ARG A 271 8.17 -11.95 -6.34
CA ARG A 271 7.57 -12.54 -7.54
C ARG A 271 6.36 -11.74 -7.98
N VAL A 272 6.23 -11.59 -9.28
CA VAL A 272 5.08 -10.87 -9.89
C VAL A 272 4.53 -11.70 -11.02
N LYS A 273 3.23 -11.66 -11.20
CA LYS A 273 2.55 -12.13 -12.41
C LYS A 273 1.69 -11.00 -12.97
N GLU A 274 1.49 -11.02 -14.27
CA GLU A 274 0.71 -10.03 -15.01
C GLU A 274 -0.38 -10.74 -15.80
N GLY A 275 -1.60 -10.26 -15.72
CA GLY A 275 -2.79 -10.84 -16.33
C GLY A 275 -3.75 -11.45 -15.31
N GLY A 276 -4.51 -12.48 -15.73
CA GLY A 276 -5.52 -13.14 -14.89
C GLY A 276 -4.93 -13.95 -13.73
N LEU A 277 -5.80 -14.42 -12.84
CA LEU A 277 -5.42 -15.20 -11.65
C LEU A 277 -4.66 -16.50 -11.98
N SER A 278 -4.75 -17.01 -13.22
CA SER A 278 -4.01 -18.19 -13.70
C SER A 278 -2.67 -17.87 -14.37
N ALA A 279 -2.25 -16.60 -14.41
CA ALA A 279 -0.99 -16.21 -15.04
C ALA A 279 0.22 -16.81 -14.31
N THR A 280 1.33 -16.95 -15.04
CA THR A 280 2.56 -17.55 -14.52
C THR A 280 3.37 -16.54 -13.71
N TRP A 281 3.86 -16.98 -12.55
CA TRP A 281 4.73 -16.21 -11.68
C TRP A 281 6.13 -16.06 -12.27
N VAL A 282 6.68 -14.85 -12.22
CA VAL A 282 8.05 -14.51 -12.60
C VAL A 282 8.81 -14.05 -11.35
N LEU A 283 10.03 -14.59 -11.17
CA LEU A 283 10.94 -14.06 -10.13
C LEU A 283 11.50 -12.74 -10.64
N GLU A 284 11.20 -11.68 -9.92
CA GLU A 284 11.55 -10.30 -10.28
C GLU A 284 12.86 -9.83 -9.64
N ALA A 285 13.05 -10.19 -8.39
CA ALA A 285 14.24 -9.82 -7.64
C ALA A 285 14.41 -10.72 -6.41
N ASP A 286 15.63 -10.76 -5.90
CA ASP A 286 16.02 -11.38 -4.64
C ASP A 286 16.48 -10.33 -3.62
N ASN A 287 16.64 -10.73 -2.36
CA ASN A 287 17.07 -9.85 -1.26
C ASN A 287 16.17 -8.59 -1.11
N VAL A 288 14.87 -8.76 -1.37
CA VAL A 288 13.85 -7.72 -1.29
C VAL A 288 13.24 -7.69 0.12
N THR A 289 12.98 -6.48 0.62
CA THR A 289 12.28 -6.22 1.89
C THR A 289 10.92 -5.58 1.68
N GLU A 290 10.67 -4.98 0.51
CA GLU A 290 9.39 -4.37 0.14
C GLU A 290 9.19 -4.45 -1.37
N LEU A 291 7.97 -4.79 -1.79
CA LEU A 291 7.52 -4.84 -3.18
C LEU A 291 6.38 -3.83 -3.36
N ALA A 292 6.51 -2.93 -4.31
CA ALA A 292 5.49 -1.96 -4.71
C ALA A 292 5.12 -2.14 -6.18
N LEU A 293 3.84 -1.98 -6.50
CA LEU A 293 3.28 -2.06 -7.85
C LEU A 293 2.49 -0.79 -8.19
N SER A 294 2.50 -0.39 -9.47
CA SER A 294 1.63 0.66 -9.99
C SER A 294 1.18 0.38 -11.41
#